data_e2541fa80bab5709379147e641b5094d
#
_entry.id   e2541fa80bab5709379147e641b5094d
#
_cell.length_a   1.000
_cell.length_b   1.000
_cell.length_c   1.000
_cell.angle_alpha   90.00
_cell.angle_beta   90.00
_cell.angle_gamma   90.00
#
_symmetry.space_group_name_H-M   'P 1'
#
loop_
_entity.id
_entity.type
_entity.pdbx_description
1 polymer ?
#
loop_
_entity_poly.entity_id
_entity_poly.type
_entity_poly.pdbx_seq_one_letter_code
_entity_poly.pdbx_strand_id
1 'polypeptide(L)'
;MCSLIIFLSPINTCIVKTTNEPKKLKYQLEFEIKSSPKILFNYLSTASGLEEWFAERVNMRDGDFIFQWEGSEARAKLISKKDNQLVKYKWLTDDKKDDSFFQFEVVQDEITSDVALIITDFAVEEDKEQSIMLWNTQVHSLMHHIGS
;
A
#
# COMPACT_ATOMS: atom_id res chain seq x y z
N MET A 1 2.05 6.99 4.60
CA MET A 1 2.44 6.54 5.03
C MET A 1 3.66 6.90 5.40
N CYS A 2 3.99 6.75 5.53
CA CYS A 2 4.92 6.96 5.88
C CYS A 2 5.59 7.96 5.98
N SER A 3 5.44 8.36 5.67
CA SER A 3 6.00 9.33 5.60
C SER A 3 6.54 9.83 6.58
N LEU A 4 6.28 9.92 7.07
CA LEU A 4 6.57 10.43 7.96
C LEU A 4 7.65 10.42 8.48
N ILE A 5 7.73 9.96 8.69
CA ILE A 5 8.58 9.69 9.31
C ILE A 5 9.69 10.28 9.19
N ILE A 6 9.84 10.35 8.63
CA ILE A 6 10.78 10.82 8.36
C ILE A 6 11.37 11.75 9.01
N PHE A 7 10.96 12.37 9.27
CA PHE A 7 11.43 13.40 9.72
C PHE A 7 12.30 13.30 10.66
N LEU A 8 12.35 12.66 11.07
CA LEU A 8 12.95 12.61 12.06
C LEU A 8 14.24 12.67 11.90
N SER A 9 14.57 12.17 11.37
CA SER A 9 15.78 12.05 11.21
C SER A 9 16.57 13.08 10.83
N PRO A 10 16.27 14.04 10.76
CA PRO A 10 16.96 15.10 10.25
C PRO A 10 18.29 15.17 10.78
N ILE A 11 18.42 15.11 11.86
CA ILE A 11 19.55 15.28 12.43
C ILE A 11 20.56 14.45 11.99
N ASN A 12 20.41 13.37 12.03
CA ASN A 12 21.39 12.57 11.71
C ASN A 12 21.78 12.68 10.44
N THR A 13 20.96 12.86 9.71
CA THR A 13 21.25 12.94 8.45
C THR A 13 22.39 13.66 8.15
N CYS A 14 22.56 14.61 8.62
CA CYS A 14 23.55 15.43 8.21
C CYS A 14 24.73 14.71 8.04
N ILE A 15 24.98 13.95 8.81
CA ILE A 15 26.11 13.38 8.79
C ILE A 15 26.34 12.47 7.83
N VAL A 16 25.79 11.79 7.78
CA VAL A 16 25.96 10.87 6.93
C VAL A 16 25.97 11.05 5.72
N LYS A 17 25.75 11.39 5.32
CA LYS A 17 25.65 11.51 4.23
C LYS A 17 26.08 11.24 3.29
N THR A 18 25.80 11.08 3.06
CA THR A 18 26.42 11.13 2.15
C THR A 18 26.45 10.16 1.32
N THR A 19 26.74 9.42 1.46
CA THR A 19 27.01 8.57 0.52
C THR A 19 25.94 7.71 0.18
N ASN A 20 25.53 6.86 0.87
CA ASN A 20 24.59 5.89 0.44
C ASN A 20 23.26 6.12 0.94
N GLU A 21 22.34 6.40 0.07
CA GLU A 21 20.97 6.50 0.49
C GLU A 21 20.45 5.10 0.75
N PRO A 22 19.67 4.90 1.76
CA PRO A 22 19.11 3.60 2.06
C PRO A 22 18.29 3.11 0.88
N LYS A 23 18.46 1.87 0.55
CA LYS A 23 17.75 1.30 -0.56
C LYS A 23 16.43 0.72 -0.10
N LYS A 24 15.38 0.93 -0.85
CA LYS A 24 14.10 0.33 -0.53
C LYS A 24 14.08 -1.11 -0.99
N LEU A 25 13.65 -1.98 -0.10
CA LEU A 25 13.58 -3.40 -0.37
C LEU A 25 12.14 -3.84 -0.47
N LYS A 26 11.88 -4.75 -1.39
CA LYS A 26 10.54 -5.26 -1.62
C LYS A 26 10.20 -6.31 -0.57
N TYR A 27 8.98 -6.30 -0.09
CA TYR A 27 8.51 -7.34 0.82
C TYR A 27 7.05 -7.65 0.55
N GLN A 28 6.57 -8.77 1.04
CA GLN A 28 5.20 -9.20 0.85
C GLN A 28 4.58 -9.63 2.16
N LEU A 29 3.29 -9.36 2.30
CA LEU A 29 2.51 -9.78 3.46
C LEU A 29 1.30 -10.53 2.96
N GLU A 30 0.86 -11.52 3.69
CA GLU A 30 -0.31 -12.30 3.31
C GLU A 30 -1.32 -12.31 4.43
N PHE A 31 -2.58 -12.09 4.10
CA PHE A 31 -3.67 -12.07 5.08
C PHE A 31 -4.82 -12.93 4.56
N GLU A 32 -5.39 -13.73 5.44
CA GLU A 32 -6.57 -14.48 5.09
C GLU A 32 -7.78 -13.57 5.24
N ILE A 33 -8.61 -13.46 4.21
CA ILE A 33 -9.78 -12.58 4.22
C ILE A 33 -11.02 -13.41 3.98
N LYS A 34 -11.98 -13.34 4.87
CA LYS A 34 -13.21 -14.11 4.73
C LYS A 34 -14.20 -13.33 3.90
N SER A 35 -14.04 -13.38 2.60
CA SER A 35 -14.89 -12.70 1.66
C SER A 35 -14.66 -13.31 0.28
N SER A 36 -15.50 -12.98 -0.68
CA SER A 36 -15.27 -13.46 -2.03
C SER A 36 -14.20 -12.62 -2.71
N PRO A 37 -13.51 -13.16 -3.70
CA PRO A 37 -12.52 -12.39 -4.44
C PRO A 37 -13.11 -11.13 -5.05
N LYS A 38 -14.33 -11.18 -5.54
CA LYS A 38 -14.96 -10.04 -6.17
C LYS A 38 -15.22 -8.91 -5.17
N ILE A 39 -15.75 -9.24 -4.01
CA ILE A 39 -16.04 -8.24 -3.00
C ILE A 39 -14.73 -7.63 -2.50
N LEU A 40 -13.75 -8.46 -2.19
CA LEU A 40 -12.47 -7.98 -1.72
C LEU A 40 -11.83 -7.07 -2.77
N PHE A 41 -11.83 -7.50 -4.02
CA PHE A 41 -11.15 -6.75 -5.08
C PHE A 41 -11.74 -5.35 -5.26
N ASN A 42 -13.04 -5.19 -5.02
CA ASN A 42 -13.66 -3.90 -5.13
C ASN A 42 -13.07 -2.90 -4.12
N TYR A 43 -12.71 -3.36 -2.93
CA TYR A 43 -12.06 -2.51 -1.93
C TYR A 43 -10.62 -2.19 -2.28
N LEU A 44 -10.01 -2.96 -3.18
CA LEU A 44 -8.61 -2.80 -3.52
C LEU A 44 -8.40 -1.97 -4.79
N SER A 45 -9.41 -1.91 -5.64
CA SER A 45 -9.23 -1.36 -6.99
C SER A 45 -10.04 -0.12 -7.31
N THR A 46 -10.87 0.35 -6.39
CA THR A 46 -11.68 1.55 -6.65
C THR A 46 -11.36 2.63 -5.64
N ALA A 47 -11.57 3.88 -6.06
CA ALA A 47 -11.34 5.00 -5.16
C ALA A 47 -12.23 4.91 -3.94
N SER A 48 -13.51 4.61 -4.12
CA SER A 48 -14.43 4.50 -3.01
C SER A 48 -14.08 3.33 -2.08
N GLY A 49 -13.62 2.23 -2.65
CA GLY A 49 -13.22 1.08 -1.84
C GLY A 49 -11.97 1.39 -1.01
N LEU A 50 -10.98 2.02 -1.62
CA LEU A 50 -9.75 2.36 -0.92
C LEU A 50 -10.00 3.42 0.17
N GLU A 51 -10.99 4.28 -0.04
CA GLU A 51 -11.31 5.29 0.96
C GLU A 51 -11.88 4.69 2.24
N GLU A 52 -12.37 3.47 2.18
CA GLU A 52 -12.93 2.82 3.36
C GLU A 52 -11.85 2.31 4.31
N TRP A 53 -10.66 2.00 3.81
CA TRP A 53 -9.67 1.38 4.68
C TRP A 53 -8.23 1.86 4.48
N PHE A 54 -7.89 2.31 3.28
CA PHE A 54 -6.50 2.61 2.95
C PHE A 54 -6.11 4.05 3.25
N ALA A 55 -6.99 4.98 2.98
CA ALA A 55 -6.72 6.40 3.19
C ALA A 55 -7.97 7.10 3.69
N GLU A 56 -7.81 8.27 4.28
CA GLU A 56 -8.97 9.02 4.77
C GLU A 56 -9.81 9.55 3.62
N ARG A 57 -9.17 9.95 2.55
CA ARG A 57 -9.86 10.38 1.35
C ARG A 57 -9.12 9.91 0.14
N VAL A 58 -9.84 9.54 -0.90
CA VAL A 58 -9.25 9.13 -2.15
C VAL A 58 -9.97 9.86 -3.28
N ASN A 59 -9.23 10.65 -4.02
CA ASN A 59 -9.77 11.39 -5.16
C ASN A 59 -9.10 10.91 -6.43
N MET A 60 -9.76 11.16 -7.56
CA MET A 60 -9.18 10.85 -8.86
C MET A 60 -8.93 12.15 -9.59
N ARG A 61 -7.76 12.30 -10.19
CA ARG A 61 -7.47 13.48 -11.00
C ARG A 61 -6.57 13.06 -12.16
N ASP A 62 -7.04 13.29 -13.36
CA ASP A 62 -6.28 12.95 -14.57
C ASP A 62 -5.89 11.46 -14.60
N GLY A 63 -6.75 10.62 -14.07
CA GLY A 63 -6.47 9.18 -14.09
C GLY A 63 -5.62 8.68 -12.93
N ASP A 64 -5.13 9.59 -12.10
CA ASP A 64 -4.31 9.20 -10.96
C ASP A 64 -5.12 9.18 -9.68
N PHE A 65 -4.71 8.32 -8.74
CA PHE A 65 -5.33 8.26 -7.43
C PHE A 65 -4.60 9.21 -6.51
N ILE A 66 -5.34 10.05 -5.80
CA ILE A 66 -4.77 10.98 -4.85
C ILE A 66 -5.27 10.57 -3.47
N PHE A 67 -4.33 10.09 -2.65
CA PHE A 67 -4.65 9.60 -1.31
C PHE A 67 -4.35 10.69 -0.29
N GLN A 68 -5.26 10.92 0.63
CA GLN A 68 -5.06 11.93 1.67
C GLN A 68 -5.18 11.29 3.04
N TRP A 69 -4.19 11.56 3.87
CA TRP A 69 -4.20 11.18 5.27
C TRP A 69 -4.04 12.47 6.05
N GLU A 70 -4.26 12.41 7.35
CA GLU A 70 -4.11 13.61 8.15
C GLU A 70 -2.68 14.12 8.01
N GLY A 71 -2.54 15.32 7.51
CA GLY A 71 -1.23 15.95 7.38
C GLY A 71 -0.40 15.52 6.18
N SER A 72 -0.91 14.65 5.32
CA SER A 72 -0.11 14.24 4.17
C SER A 72 -0.98 13.83 2.99
N GLU A 73 -0.37 13.84 1.83
CA GLU A 73 -1.04 13.49 0.59
C GLU A 73 -0.04 12.74 -0.30
N ALA A 74 -0.50 11.74 -0.99
CA ALA A 74 0.34 10.99 -1.93
C ALA A 74 -0.46 10.69 -3.19
N ARG A 75 0.25 10.56 -4.30
CA ARG A 75 -0.38 10.31 -5.58
C ARG A 75 0.16 9.02 -6.17
N ALA A 76 -0.70 8.24 -6.76
CA ALA A 76 -0.28 6.99 -7.37
C ALA A 76 -1.03 6.77 -8.67
N LYS A 77 -0.41 6.04 -9.57
CA LYS A 77 -1.00 5.73 -10.85
C LYS A 77 -1.27 4.24 -10.92
N LEU A 78 -2.47 3.87 -11.34
CA LEU A 78 -2.78 2.45 -11.51
C LEU A 78 -2.07 1.99 -12.77
N ILE A 79 -1.17 1.06 -12.66
CA ILE A 79 -0.38 0.61 -13.80
C ILE A 79 -0.69 -0.81 -14.26
N SER A 80 -1.39 -1.58 -13.44
CA SER A 80 -1.77 -2.93 -13.85
C SER A 80 -3.01 -3.34 -13.09
N LYS A 81 -3.94 -3.97 -13.78
CA LYS A 81 -5.16 -4.44 -13.14
C LYS A 81 -5.65 -5.70 -13.85
N LYS A 82 -5.93 -6.72 -13.06
CA LYS A 82 -6.51 -7.94 -13.58
C LYS A 82 -7.69 -8.25 -12.66
N ASP A 83 -8.90 -8.18 -13.19
CA ASP A 83 -10.09 -8.26 -12.38
C ASP A 83 -10.12 -9.44 -11.41
N ASN A 84 -10.42 -9.12 -10.16
CA ASN A 84 -10.52 -10.08 -9.07
C ASN A 84 -9.22 -10.81 -8.75
N GLN A 85 -8.11 -10.38 -9.31
CA GLN A 85 -6.83 -11.03 -9.09
C GLN A 85 -5.71 -10.11 -8.69
N LEU A 86 -5.57 -8.95 -9.34
CA LEU A 86 -4.40 -8.13 -9.09
C LEU A 86 -4.63 -6.68 -9.45
N VAL A 87 -4.13 -5.77 -8.63
CA VAL A 87 -4.09 -4.35 -8.96
C VAL A 87 -2.77 -3.81 -8.44
N LYS A 88 -2.09 -3.04 -9.28
CA LYS A 88 -0.78 -2.51 -8.95
C LYS A 88 -0.77 -1.00 -9.16
N TYR A 89 -0.28 -0.29 -8.17
CA TYR A 89 -0.20 1.16 -8.19
C TYR A 89 1.24 1.61 -8.05
N LYS A 90 1.67 2.54 -8.90
CA LYS A 90 3.01 3.08 -8.81
C LYS A 90 2.94 4.44 -8.14
N TRP A 91 3.77 4.65 -7.13
CA TRP A 91 3.83 5.93 -6.46
C TRP A 91 4.43 6.98 -7.42
N LEU A 92 3.80 8.14 -7.47
CA LEU A 92 4.31 9.24 -8.28
C LEU A 92 5.03 10.19 -7.33
N THR A 93 6.34 10.20 -7.40
CA THR A 93 7.16 11.02 -6.53
C THR A 93 8.04 11.93 -7.37
N ASP A 94 8.69 12.88 -6.73
CA ASP A 94 9.58 13.77 -7.44
C ASP A 94 10.90 13.09 -7.79
N ASP A 95 11.20 11.99 -7.15
CA ASP A 95 12.42 11.24 -7.43
C ASP A 95 12.17 10.30 -8.59
N LYS A 96 12.71 10.61 -9.74
CA LYS A 96 12.52 9.80 -10.93
C LYS A 96 13.13 8.42 -10.83
N LYS A 97 14.02 8.21 -9.88
CA LYS A 97 14.65 6.91 -9.70
C LYS A 97 13.84 6.03 -8.78
N ASP A 98 12.81 6.58 -8.16
CA ASP A 98 11.99 5.81 -7.25
C ASP A 98 11.01 4.97 -8.06
N ASP A 99 11.24 3.67 -8.11
CA ASP A 99 10.37 2.75 -8.84
C ASP A 99 9.44 2.02 -7.90
N SER A 100 9.27 2.51 -6.70
CA SER A 100 8.45 1.79 -5.73
C SER A 100 6.98 1.77 -6.14
N PHE A 101 6.33 0.70 -5.79
CA PHE A 101 4.91 0.51 -6.08
C PHE A 101 4.30 -0.24 -4.92
N PHE A 102 3.00 -0.33 -4.89
CA PHE A 102 2.34 -1.25 -3.99
C PHE A 102 1.33 -2.04 -4.80
N GLN A 103 1.14 -3.28 -4.42
CA GLN A 103 0.33 -4.19 -5.21
C GLN A 103 -0.53 -5.03 -4.31
N PHE A 104 -1.76 -5.23 -4.72
CA PHE A 104 -2.68 -6.10 -4.01
C PHE A 104 -3.02 -7.27 -4.93
N GLU A 105 -2.83 -8.48 -4.43
CA GLU A 105 -3.14 -9.66 -5.19
C GLU A 105 -4.14 -10.49 -4.40
N VAL A 106 -5.16 -11.00 -5.07
CA VAL A 106 -6.19 -11.81 -4.45
C VAL A 106 -6.02 -13.24 -4.96
N VAL A 107 -5.83 -14.17 -4.05
CA VAL A 107 -5.61 -15.57 -4.38
C VAL A 107 -6.68 -16.38 -3.69
N GLN A 108 -7.29 -17.32 -4.40
CA GLN A 108 -8.27 -18.21 -3.81
C GLN A 108 -7.77 -19.63 -3.94
N ASP A 109 -7.79 -20.36 -2.82
CA ASP A 109 -7.37 -21.76 -2.81
C ASP A 109 -8.41 -22.59 -3.53
N GLU A 110 -7.97 -23.43 -4.46
CA GLU A 110 -8.88 -24.22 -5.26
C GLU A 110 -9.60 -25.30 -4.47
N ILE A 111 -9.01 -25.75 -3.40
CA ILE A 111 -9.58 -26.84 -2.61
C ILE A 111 -10.47 -26.32 -1.50
N THR A 112 -9.98 -25.38 -0.71
CA THR A 112 -10.73 -24.89 0.44
C THR A 112 -11.57 -23.66 0.14
N SER A 113 -11.31 -23.00 -0.97
CA SER A 113 -11.94 -21.74 -1.37
C SER A 113 -11.57 -20.58 -0.44
N ASP A 114 -10.57 -20.76 0.40
CA ASP A 114 -10.11 -19.65 1.25
C ASP A 114 -9.48 -18.57 0.37
N VAL A 115 -9.71 -17.32 0.76
CA VAL A 115 -9.21 -16.19 0.00
C VAL A 115 -8.10 -15.52 0.79
N ALA A 116 -7.02 -15.20 0.11
CA ALA A 116 -5.90 -14.50 0.71
C ALA A 116 -5.62 -13.20 -0.04
N LEU A 117 -5.26 -12.18 0.72
CA LEU A 117 -4.81 -10.91 0.16
C LEU A 117 -3.29 -10.89 0.33
N ILE A 118 -2.58 -10.71 -0.78
CA ILE A 118 -1.12 -10.59 -0.73
C ILE A 118 -0.77 -9.16 -1.07
N ILE A 119 -0.08 -8.49 -0.16
CA ILE A 119 0.33 -7.11 -0.35
C ILE A 119 1.82 -7.08 -0.62
N THR A 120 2.21 -6.43 -1.70
CA THR A 120 3.61 -6.22 -2.03
C THR A 120 3.89 -4.74 -1.85
N ASP A 121 4.93 -4.40 -1.14
CA ASP A 121 5.30 -3.02 -0.87
C ASP A 121 6.81 -2.91 -0.74
N PHE A 122 7.31 -1.71 -0.60
CA PHE A 122 8.73 -1.45 -0.46
C PHE A 122 8.97 -0.58 0.77
N ALA A 123 10.06 -0.81 1.44
CA ALA A 123 10.47 0.03 2.57
C ALA A 123 11.97 -0.10 2.75
N VAL A 124 12.59 0.94 3.31
CA VAL A 124 13.99 0.83 3.67
C VAL A 124 14.02 -0.05 4.91
N GLU A 125 15.13 -0.68 5.15
CA GLU A 125 15.26 -1.63 6.24
C GLU A 125 14.83 -1.05 7.59
N GLU A 126 15.19 0.17 7.86
CA GLU A 126 14.85 0.81 9.13
C GLU A 126 13.36 1.01 9.33
N ASP A 127 12.61 1.19 8.25
CA ASP A 127 11.19 1.46 8.33
C ASP A 127 10.32 0.24 8.12
N LYS A 128 10.93 -0.89 7.83
CA LYS A 128 10.16 -2.08 7.45
C LYS A 128 9.18 -2.54 8.52
N GLU A 129 9.62 -2.64 9.75
CA GLU A 129 8.72 -3.10 10.80
C GLU A 129 7.55 -2.16 11.01
N GLN A 130 7.79 -0.86 10.95
CA GLN A 130 6.75 0.12 11.13
C GLN A 130 5.77 0.07 9.97
N SER A 131 6.29 -0.14 8.77
CA SER A 131 5.46 -0.26 7.57
C SER A 131 4.57 -1.50 7.66
N ILE A 132 5.11 -2.61 8.15
CA ILE A 132 4.33 -3.83 8.32
C ILE A 132 3.23 -3.62 9.35
N MET A 133 3.54 -2.93 10.45
CA MET A 133 2.53 -2.66 11.47
C MET A 133 1.41 -1.80 10.92
N LEU A 134 1.74 -0.85 10.06
CA LEU A 134 0.74 0.00 9.46
C LEU A 134 -0.16 -0.82 8.54
N TRP A 135 0.41 -1.71 7.73
CA TRP A 135 -0.39 -2.59 6.88
C TRP A 135 -1.31 -3.48 7.72
N ASN A 136 -0.81 -4.01 8.84
CA ASN A 136 -1.64 -4.84 9.70
C ASN A 136 -2.84 -4.04 10.22
N THR A 137 -2.63 -2.80 10.61
CA THR A 137 -3.70 -1.96 11.11
C THR A 137 -4.72 -1.65 10.02
N GLN A 138 -4.23 -1.32 8.83
CA GLN A 138 -5.11 -1.00 7.72
C GLN A 138 -5.90 -2.21 7.24
N VAL A 139 -5.27 -3.38 7.17
CA VAL A 139 -5.97 -4.59 6.75
C VAL A 139 -7.02 -4.99 7.78
N HIS A 140 -6.74 -4.73 9.06
CA HIS A 140 -7.70 -5.00 10.11
C HIS A 140 -8.96 -4.14 9.88
N SER A 141 -8.77 -2.89 9.49
CA SER A 141 -9.88 -2.01 9.16
C SER A 141 -10.64 -2.52 7.94
N LEU A 142 -9.92 -3.00 6.94
CA LEU A 142 -10.53 -3.58 5.76
C LEU A 142 -11.40 -4.78 6.14
N MET A 143 -10.89 -5.67 6.96
CA MET A 143 -11.63 -6.83 7.40
C MET A 143 -12.90 -6.42 8.13
N HIS A 144 -12.82 -5.38 8.94
CA HIS A 144 -13.97 -4.89 9.67
C HIS A 144 -15.05 -4.38 8.71
N HIS A 145 -14.65 -3.64 7.69
CA HIS A 145 -15.61 -3.10 6.71
C HIS A 145 -16.25 -4.21 5.89
N ILE A 146 -15.52 -5.23 5.56
CA ILE A 146 -16.05 -6.33 4.76
C ILE A 146 -16.91 -7.26 5.62
N GLY A 147 -16.71 -7.25 6.91
CA GLY A 147 -17.39 -8.18 7.79
C GLY A 147 -16.66 -9.50 7.91
N SER A 148 -15.37 -9.47 7.65
CA SER A 148 -14.55 -10.68 7.66
C SER A 148 -14.10 -11.08 9.07
#